data_b3489dec88051a4699e38910d7b9483a
#
_entry.id   b3489dec88051a4699e38910d7b9483a
#
_cell.length_a   1.000
_cell.length_b   1.000
_cell.length_c   1.000
_cell.angle_alpha   90.00
_cell.angle_beta   90.00
_cell.angle_gamma   90.00
#
_symmetry.space_group_name_H-M   'P 1'
#
loop_
_entity.id
_entity.type
_entity.pdbx_description
1 polymer ?
#
loop_
_entity_poly.entity_id
_entity_poly.type
_entity_poly.pdbx_seq_one_letter_code
_entity_poly.pdbx_strand_id
1 'polypeptide(L)'
;MEINRLRLNQYRSYAALDLRPGPGINAIVGDNAEGKTNSVEAVFLCAFGRSHRTSRDAELIMRGCAGGYVGAELTNNTGSHLIEIKLRDGERKKIFIDRQMASRSGELMGLLNVVMFAPEDLSIVKEGPAERRRFMDMELSQTHPAYYYSLQRYNSALKQRNALLKEPDRIGPGMLETWDEQLSALGEEIVMDRCEFIDGLSTIAYDLHKSITGGRERLEIVYEPDIDPEDPEGIYGAMLKALDRSRAEDLRRGFTTAGPHRDDIGIALSGIDVRTFGSQGQKRTAALSLKLSELAFIREIKEEAPVLILDDVLSELDEGRQQLLMESMKDCQCFLTCTSLEGLKRAGLGNMKVFRCKGGEMLPE
;
A
#
# COMPACT_ATOMS: atom_id res chain seq x y z
N MET A 1 12.04 4.29 -11.76
CA MET A 1 10.91 5.04 -12.39
C MET A 1 10.85 6.45 -11.85
N GLU A 2 10.26 7.40 -12.61
CA GLU A 2 10.26 8.82 -12.25
C GLU A 2 8.96 9.50 -12.68
N ILE A 3 8.46 10.39 -11.82
CA ILE A 3 7.38 11.33 -12.16
C ILE A 3 8.03 12.59 -12.74
N ASN A 4 7.74 12.89 -13.99
CA ASN A 4 8.27 14.05 -14.70
C ASN A 4 7.46 15.33 -14.43
N ARG A 5 6.13 15.14 -14.18
CA ARG A 5 5.21 16.24 -13.94
C ARG A 5 4.00 15.78 -13.13
N LEU A 6 3.59 16.54 -12.13
CA LEU A 6 2.37 16.33 -11.36
C LEU A 6 1.47 17.57 -11.52
N ARG A 7 0.25 17.37 -11.97
CA ARG A 7 -0.75 18.44 -12.17
C ARG A 7 -1.97 18.19 -11.29
N LEU A 8 -2.35 19.18 -10.53
CA LEU A 8 -3.56 19.16 -9.70
C LEU A 8 -4.45 20.33 -10.10
N ASN A 9 -5.76 20.12 -10.08
CA ASN A 9 -6.72 21.19 -10.23
C ASN A 9 -7.92 20.90 -9.32
N GLN A 10 -8.29 21.87 -8.50
CA GLN A 10 -9.38 21.76 -7.51
C GLN A 10 -9.28 20.48 -6.66
N TYR A 11 -8.03 20.15 -6.24
CA TYR A 11 -7.72 18.95 -5.47
C TYR A 11 -7.29 19.33 -4.05
N ARG A 12 -8.01 18.85 -3.03
CA ARG A 12 -7.72 19.16 -1.61
C ARG A 12 -7.57 20.67 -1.38
N SER A 13 -6.37 21.14 -0.99
CA SER A 13 -6.06 22.56 -0.77
C SER A 13 -5.59 23.29 -2.04
N TYR A 14 -5.34 22.57 -3.13
CA TYR A 14 -4.78 23.14 -4.35
C TYR A 14 -5.88 23.56 -5.33
N ALA A 15 -5.99 24.86 -5.61
CA ALA A 15 -6.80 25.35 -6.72
C ALA A 15 -6.18 24.94 -8.06
N ALA A 16 -4.86 25.09 -8.19
CA ALA A 16 -4.05 24.61 -9.30
C ALA A 16 -2.62 24.34 -8.82
N LEU A 17 -2.01 23.28 -9.30
CA LEU A 17 -0.58 22.96 -9.12
C LEU A 17 -0.04 22.37 -10.41
N ASP A 18 1.15 22.84 -10.82
CA ASP A 18 1.95 22.26 -11.90
C ASP A 18 3.37 22.07 -11.39
N LEU A 19 3.66 20.88 -10.88
CA LEU A 19 4.92 20.52 -10.26
C LEU A 19 5.77 19.72 -11.24
N ARG A 20 7.05 20.11 -11.39
CA ARG A 20 8.05 19.34 -12.15
C ARG A 20 9.15 18.90 -11.19
N PRO A 21 9.05 17.68 -10.64
CA PRO A 21 10.07 17.17 -9.74
C PRO A 21 11.39 16.90 -10.46
N GLY A 22 12.47 16.75 -9.69
CA GLY A 22 13.75 16.23 -10.16
C GLY A 22 13.83 14.71 -10.00
N PRO A 23 14.85 14.07 -10.57
CA PRO A 23 15.01 12.61 -10.53
C PRO A 23 15.40 12.08 -9.13
N GLY A 24 15.98 12.92 -8.28
CA GLY A 24 16.37 12.54 -6.91
C GLY A 24 15.38 13.02 -5.86
N ILE A 25 15.90 13.65 -4.79
CA ILE A 25 15.12 14.10 -3.66
C ILE A 25 14.39 15.41 -3.98
N ASN A 26 13.08 15.41 -3.79
CA ASN A 26 12.19 16.54 -3.92
C ASN A 26 11.63 16.87 -2.53
N ALA A 27 12.19 17.89 -1.88
CA ALA A 27 11.80 18.33 -0.56
C ALA A 27 10.65 19.33 -0.65
N ILE A 28 9.52 18.99 -0.07
CA ILE A 28 8.33 19.84 0.02
C ILE A 28 8.27 20.43 1.43
N VAL A 29 8.56 21.71 1.55
CA VAL A 29 8.75 22.40 2.82
C VAL A 29 7.65 23.42 3.07
N GLY A 30 7.12 23.47 4.26
CA GLY A 30 6.09 24.43 4.67
C GLY A 30 5.54 24.11 6.06
N ASP A 31 4.77 25.01 6.62
CA ASP A 31 4.14 24.81 7.91
C ASP A 31 3.08 23.70 7.87
N ASN A 32 2.61 23.28 9.04
CA ASN A 32 1.55 22.27 9.13
C ASN A 32 0.27 22.83 8.51
N ALA A 33 -0.49 21.95 7.86
CA ALA A 33 -1.74 22.23 7.16
C ALA A 33 -1.62 23.07 5.87
N GLU A 34 -0.41 23.40 5.38
CA GLU A 34 -0.21 24.14 4.14
C GLU A 34 -0.46 23.31 2.85
N GLY A 35 -0.61 22.00 2.97
CA GLY A 35 -0.96 21.14 1.85
C GLY A 35 0.16 20.17 1.41
N LYS A 36 1.31 20.11 2.10
CA LYS A 36 2.42 19.19 1.78
C LYS A 36 1.96 17.77 1.55
N THR A 37 1.28 17.17 2.54
CA THR A 37 0.72 15.81 2.46
C THR A 37 -0.27 15.64 1.30
N ASN A 38 -1.01 16.70 0.93
CA ASN A 38 -1.97 16.60 -0.18
C ASN A 38 -1.28 16.40 -1.54
N SER A 39 -0.08 16.93 -1.73
CA SER A 39 0.69 16.72 -2.97
C SER A 39 1.23 15.30 -3.09
N VAL A 40 1.73 14.72 -1.99
CA VAL A 40 2.20 13.33 -1.99
C VAL A 40 1.04 12.33 -1.99
N GLU A 41 -0.12 12.69 -1.40
CA GLU A 41 -1.36 11.93 -1.53
C GLU A 41 -1.80 11.83 -2.99
N ALA A 42 -1.57 12.86 -3.81
CA ALA A 42 -1.87 12.82 -5.24
C ALA A 42 -0.97 11.84 -6.01
N VAL A 43 0.31 11.74 -5.63
CA VAL A 43 1.24 10.72 -6.17
C VAL A 43 0.74 9.32 -5.82
N PHE A 44 0.41 9.09 -4.55
CA PHE A 44 -0.16 7.82 -4.08
C PHE A 44 -1.47 7.46 -4.81
N LEU A 45 -2.34 8.46 -5.04
CA LEU A 45 -3.59 8.27 -5.77
C LEU A 45 -3.34 7.83 -7.23
N CYS A 46 -2.30 8.35 -7.88
CA CYS A 46 -1.92 7.92 -9.23
C CYS A 46 -1.43 6.46 -9.26
N ALA A 47 -0.73 6.00 -8.24
CA ALA A 47 -0.24 4.62 -8.16
C ALA A 47 -1.38 3.61 -7.89
N PHE A 48 -2.22 3.89 -6.91
CA PHE A 48 -3.20 2.92 -6.40
C PHE A 48 -4.65 3.19 -6.80
N GLY A 49 -4.93 4.29 -7.47
CA GLY A 49 -6.30 4.71 -7.78
C GLY A 49 -7.14 5.03 -6.54
N ARG A 50 -6.53 5.13 -5.35
CA ARG A 50 -7.19 5.43 -4.07
C ARG A 50 -6.30 6.28 -3.18
N SER A 51 -6.90 7.07 -2.29
CA SER A 51 -6.15 7.76 -1.24
C SER A 51 -5.75 6.79 -0.11
N HIS A 52 -4.62 7.06 0.55
CA HIS A 52 -4.24 6.37 1.78
C HIS A 52 -4.98 6.91 3.02
N ARG A 53 -5.55 8.14 2.93
CA ARG A 53 -6.18 8.85 4.04
C ARG A 53 -7.69 8.75 4.08
N THR A 54 -8.34 8.53 2.93
CA THR A 54 -9.81 8.46 2.84
C THR A 54 -10.26 7.45 1.80
N SER A 55 -11.39 6.82 2.07
CA SER A 55 -12.10 5.97 1.10
C SER A 55 -13.12 6.74 0.24
N ARG A 56 -13.35 8.03 0.54
CA ARG A 56 -14.36 8.86 -0.11
C ARG A 56 -13.73 9.79 -1.13
N ASP A 57 -13.93 9.54 -2.41
CA ASP A 57 -13.38 10.37 -3.50
C ASP A 57 -13.83 11.85 -3.43
N ALA A 58 -15.02 12.13 -2.90
CA ALA A 58 -15.51 13.49 -2.70
C ALA A 58 -14.63 14.33 -1.76
N GLU A 59 -13.95 13.70 -0.78
CA GLU A 59 -13.04 14.40 0.13
C GLU A 59 -11.74 14.83 -0.53
N LEU A 60 -11.41 14.29 -1.71
CA LEU A 60 -10.24 14.67 -2.52
C LEU A 60 -10.50 15.96 -3.32
N ILE A 61 -11.77 16.31 -3.54
CA ILE A 61 -12.16 17.52 -4.27
C ILE A 61 -11.98 18.73 -3.35
N MET A 62 -11.48 19.84 -3.91
CA MET A 62 -11.36 21.10 -3.18
C MET A 62 -12.74 21.55 -2.67
N ARG A 63 -12.79 21.98 -1.41
CA ARG A 63 -14.04 22.38 -0.77
C ARG A 63 -14.74 23.49 -1.57
N GLY A 64 -16.02 23.27 -1.89
CA GLY A 64 -16.83 24.20 -2.67
C GLY A 64 -16.74 24.02 -4.19
N CYS A 65 -15.96 23.03 -4.67
CA CYS A 65 -15.87 22.70 -6.09
C CYS A 65 -16.69 21.45 -6.43
N ALA A 66 -17.18 21.36 -7.66
CA ALA A 66 -17.97 20.23 -8.15
C ALA A 66 -17.13 19.06 -8.66
N GLY A 67 -15.81 19.25 -8.82
CA GLY A 67 -14.90 18.23 -9.30
C GLY A 67 -13.45 18.61 -9.09
N GLY A 68 -12.56 17.67 -9.35
CA GLY A 68 -11.12 17.84 -9.24
C GLY A 68 -10.37 16.99 -10.27
N TYR A 69 -9.09 17.27 -10.42
CA TYR A 69 -8.22 16.59 -11.38
C TYR A 69 -6.85 16.33 -10.77
N VAL A 70 -6.33 15.13 -11.02
CA VAL A 70 -4.95 14.75 -10.73
C VAL A 70 -4.36 14.15 -12.00
N GLY A 71 -3.20 14.63 -12.45
CA GLY A 71 -2.48 14.08 -13.58
C GLY A 71 -1.00 13.90 -13.27
N ALA A 72 -0.43 12.74 -13.61
CA ALA A 72 0.98 12.43 -13.48
C ALA A 72 1.55 11.99 -14.83
N GLU A 73 2.56 12.71 -15.31
CA GLU A 73 3.43 12.26 -16.41
C GLU A 73 4.61 11.53 -15.78
N LEU A 74 4.84 10.29 -16.15
CA LEU A 74 5.89 9.44 -15.58
C LEU A 74 6.67 8.70 -16.66
N THR A 75 7.86 8.25 -16.29
CA THR A 75 8.69 7.35 -17.11
C THR A 75 9.08 6.16 -16.24
N ASN A 76 8.92 4.96 -16.79
CA ASN A 76 9.34 3.70 -16.21
C ASN A 76 10.06 2.85 -17.27
N ASN A 77 10.46 1.61 -16.94
CA ASN A 77 11.13 0.70 -17.85
C ASN A 77 10.31 0.30 -19.09
N THR A 78 8.99 0.53 -19.10
CA THR A 78 8.11 0.28 -20.25
C THR A 78 7.93 1.51 -21.14
N GLY A 79 8.33 2.70 -20.69
CA GLY A 79 8.26 3.94 -21.45
C GLY A 79 7.68 5.12 -20.68
N SER A 80 7.19 6.11 -21.41
CA SER A 80 6.54 7.29 -20.83
C SER A 80 5.03 7.12 -20.82
N HIS A 81 4.41 7.40 -19.67
CA HIS A 81 2.97 7.25 -19.46
C HIS A 81 2.35 8.52 -18.90
N LEU A 82 1.07 8.71 -19.16
CA LEU A 82 0.24 9.75 -18.59
C LEU A 82 -0.93 9.11 -17.84
N ILE A 83 -0.95 9.27 -16.53
CA ILE A 83 -2.07 8.90 -15.66
C ILE A 83 -2.90 10.15 -15.38
N GLU A 84 -4.22 10.08 -15.62
CA GLU A 84 -5.14 11.16 -15.30
C GLU A 84 -6.33 10.62 -14.50
N ILE A 85 -6.65 11.27 -13.40
CA ILE A 85 -7.78 10.93 -12.53
C ILE A 85 -8.70 12.14 -12.45
N LYS A 86 -9.94 11.98 -12.94
CA LYS A 86 -10.97 13.00 -12.89
C LYS A 86 -11.98 12.64 -11.80
N LEU A 87 -12.11 13.55 -10.85
CA LEU A 87 -13.02 13.44 -9.71
C LEU A 87 -14.26 14.31 -9.98
N ARG A 88 -15.43 13.82 -9.59
CA ARG A 88 -16.67 14.59 -9.63
C ARG A 88 -17.55 14.20 -8.44
N ASP A 89 -18.09 15.20 -7.79
CA ASP A 89 -18.95 14.97 -6.63
C ASP A 89 -20.18 14.13 -7.02
N GLY A 90 -20.50 13.13 -6.20
CA GLY A 90 -21.60 12.20 -6.46
C GLY A 90 -21.37 11.17 -7.58
N GLU A 91 -20.25 11.21 -8.30
CA GLU A 91 -19.91 10.24 -9.35
C GLU A 91 -18.70 9.38 -8.97
N ARG A 92 -18.56 8.22 -9.64
CA ARG A 92 -17.32 7.45 -9.58
C ARG A 92 -16.22 8.20 -10.32
N LYS A 93 -15.01 8.22 -9.77
CA LYS A 93 -13.83 8.75 -10.46
C LYS A 93 -13.62 8.07 -11.81
N LYS A 94 -13.09 8.83 -12.78
CA LYS A 94 -12.69 8.32 -14.09
C LYS A 94 -11.17 8.36 -14.19
N ILE A 95 -10.58 7.23 -14.57
CA ILE A 95 -9.14 7.04 -14.71
C ILE A 95 -8.83 6.94 -16.19
N PHE A 96 -7.79 7.64 -16.62
CA PHE A 96 -7.28 7.56 -17.98
C PHE A 96 -5.79 7.24 -17.93
N ILE A 97 -5.35 6.35 -18.80
CA ILE A 97 -3.96 5.97 -19.00
C ILE A 97 -3.65 6.26 -20.47
N ASP A 98 -2.64 7.08 -20.74
CA ASP A 98 -2.25 7.50 -22.07
C ASP A 98 -3.44 8.03 -22.90
N ARG A 99 -4.30 8.82 -22.23
CA ARG A 99 -5.54 9.44 -22.77
C ARG A 99 -6.67 8.46 -23.08
N GLN A 100 -6.49 7.16 -22.79
CA GLN A 100 -7.54 6.15 -22.95
C GLN A 100 -8.19 5.93 -21.58
N MET A 101 -9.53 5.86 -21.56
CA MET A 101 -10.25 5.62 -20.32
C MET A 101 -10.05 4.18 -19.87
N ALA A 102 -9.48 3.99 -18.68
CA ALA A 102 -9.32 2.68 -18.08
C ALA A 102 -10.69 2.05 -17.80
N SER A 103 -10.86 0.81 -18.18
CA SER A 103 -12.09 0.06 -17.93
C SER A 103 -12.18 -0.36 -16.45
N ARG A 104 -11.05 -0.55 -15.80
CA ARG A 104 -10.91 -0.98 -14.39
C ARG A 104 -9.74 -0.26 -13.73
N SER A 105 -9.88 0.04 -12.43
CA SER A 105 -8.81 0.67 -11.64
C SER A 105 -7.53 -0.17 -11.58
N GLY A 106 -7.63 -1.49 -11.75
CA GLY A 106 -6.48 -2.39 -11.78
C GLY A 106 -5.48 -2.15 -12.92
N GLU A 107 -5.89 -1.46 -13.98
CA GLU A 107 -4.98 -1.09 -15.06
C GLU A 107 -3.89 -0.09 -14.63
N LEU A 108 -4.06 0.56 -13.46
CA LEU A 108 -3.02 1.39 -12.84
C LEU A 108 -1.90 0.57 -12.19
N MET A 109 -2.22 -0.67 -11.75
CA MET A 109 -1.30 -1.47 -10.95
C MET A 109 -0.01 -1.76 -11.74
N GLY A 110 1.12 -1.43 -11.13
CA GLY A 110 2.45 -1.64 -11.70
C GLY A 110 2.92 -0.58 -12.72
N LEU A 111 2.06 0.39 -13.12
CA LEU A 111 2.50 1.52 -13.96
C LEU A 111 3.35 2.52 -13.17
N LEU A 112 2.96 2.81 -11.94
CA LEU A 112 3.69 3.62 -10.99
C LEU A 112 3.79 2.85 -9.67
N ASN A 113 4.97 2.34 -9.34
CA ASN A 113 5.20 1.70 -8.06
C ASN A 113 5.64 2.75 -7.04
N VAL A 114 5.01 2.73 -5.88
CA VAL A 114 5.24 3.70 -4.82
C VAL A 114 5.44 3.00 -3.49
N VAL A 115 6.51 3.33 -2.79
CA VAL A 115 6.70 2.98 -1.38
C VAL A 115 6.51 4.24 -0.55
N MET A 116 5.54 4.20 0.33
CA MET A 116 5.24 5.31 1.22
C MET A 116 5.71 5.00 2.64
N PHE A 117 6.45 5.93 3.23
CA PHE A 117 6.77 5.95 4.66
C PHE A 117 5.95 7.07 5.30
N ALA A 118 5.13 6.70 6.27
CA ALA A 118 4.27 7.61 7.01
C ALA A 118 4.22 7.22 8.49
N PRO A 119 3.86 8.12 9.41
CA PRO A 119 3.69 7.78 10.82
C PRO A 119 2.72 6.62 11.08
N GLU A 120 1.75 6.45 10.18
CA GLU A 120 0.74 5.39 10.21
C GLU A 120 1.31 3.99 9.96
N ASP A 121 2.50 3.84 9.36
CA ASP A 121 3.14 2.55 9.09
C ASP A 121 3.38 1.72 10.37
N LEU A 122 3.48 2.39 11.49
CA LEU A 122 3.55 1.75 12.79
C LEU A 122 2.32 0.89 13.10
N SER A 123 1.19 1.16 12.44
CA SER A 123 -0.04 0.37 12.54
C SER A 123 0.13 -1.07 12.05
N ILE A 124 1.02 -1.33 11.07
CA ILE A 124 1.32 -2.68 10.57
C ILE A 124 1.78 -3.58 11.72
N VAL A 125 2.58 -3.03 12.63
CA VAL A 125 3.13 -3.76 13.79
C VAL A 125 2.21 -3.67 15.02
N LYS A 126 1.49 -2.56 15.21
CA LYS A 126 0.68 -2.33 16.43
C LYS A 126 -0.74 -2.83 16.31
N GLU A 127 -1.36 -2.64 15.15
CA GLU A 127 -2.77 -2.90 14.93
C GLU A 127 -3.06 -4.38 14.61
N GLY A 128 -4.32 -4.68 14.30
CA GLY A 128 -4.77 -6.05 14.05
C GLY A 128 -4.46 -6.54 12.63
N PRO A 129 -4.85 -7.79 12.32
CA PRO A 129 -4.60 -8.46 11.03
C PRO A 129 -5.07 -7.67 9.80
N ALA A 130 -6.06 -6.79 9.95
CA ALA A 130 -6.60 -6.02 8.83
C ALA A 130 -5.55 -5.09 8.20
N GLU A 131 -4.68 -4.43 9.01
CA GLU A 131 -3.63 -3.55 8.50
C GLU A 131 -2.52 -4.36 7.82
N ARG A 132 -2.17 -5.53 8.37
CA ARG A 132 -1.17 -6.41 7.75
C ARG A 132 -1.66 -7.02 6.44
N ARG A 133 -2.92 -7.45 6.34
CA ARG A 133 -3.51 -7.86 5.05
C ARG A 133 -3.53 -6.71 4.06
N ARG A 134 -3.91 -5.50 4.50
CA ARG A 134 -3.90 -4.31 3.64
C ARG A 134 -2.51 -4.02 3.09
N PHE A 135 -1.47 -4.19 3.91
CA PHE A 135 -0.07 -4.07 3.49
C PHE A 135 0.24 -5.12 2.41
N MET A 136 0.03 -6.44 2.67
CA MET A 136 0.25 -7.48 1.66
C MET A 136 -0.51 -7.22 0.36
N ASP A 137 -1.80 -6.92 0.47
CA ASP A 137 -2.66 -6.70 -0.71
C ASP A 137 -2.21 -5.52 -1.55
N MET A 138 -1.67 -4.48 -0.91
CA MET A 138 -1.17 -3.29 -1.59
C MET A 138 0.12 -3.60 -2.34
N GLU A 139 1.07 -4.27 -1.68
CA GLU A 139 2.37 -4.57 -2.26
C GLU A 139 2.27 -5.62 -3.38
N LEU A 140 1.51 -6.67 -3.16
CA LEU A 140 1.24 -7.66 -4.19
C LEU A 140 0.50 -7.06 -5.39
N SER A 141 -0.44 -6.14 -5.17
CA SER A 141 -1.13 -5.48 -6.29
C SER A 141 -0.19 -4.66 -7.17
N GLN A 142 0.85 -4.04 -6.61
CA GLN A 142 1.85 -3.28 -7.39
C GLN A 142 2.80 -4.20 -8.15
N THR A 143 3.24 -5.29 -7.51
CA THR A 143 4.25 -6.20 -8.07
C THR A 143 3.65 -7.25 -9.00
N HIS A 144 2.43 -7.71 -8.71
CA HIS A 144 1.70 -8.72 -9.47
C HIS A 144 0.28 -8.24 -9.81
N PRO A 145 0.06 -7.55 -10.94
CA PRO A 145 -1.27 -7.04 -11.29
C PRO A 145 -2.36 -8.13 -11.37
N ALA A 146 -2.00 -9.38 -11.68
CA ALA A 146 -2.93 -10.52 -11.66
C ALA A 146 -3.54 -10.71 -10.26
N TYR A 147 -2.73 -10.61 -9.20
CA TYR A 147 -3.18 -10.67 -7.82
C TYR A 147 -4.31 -9.67 -7.53
N TYR A 148 -4.16 -8.42 -7.98
CA TYR A 148 -5.21 -7.41 -7.81
C TYR A 148 -6.56 -7.88 -8.38
N TYR A 149 -6.56 -8.48 -9.57
CA TYR A 149 -7.80 -8.96 -10.18
C TYR A 149 -8.38 -10.16 -9.45
N SER A 150 -7.56 -11.09 -9.02
CA SER A 150 -7.99 -12.25 -8.22
C SER A 150 -8.55 -11.81 -6.88
N LEU A 151 -7.91 -10.84 -6.20
CA LEU A 151 -8.40 -10.26 -4.96
C LEU A 151 -9.75 -9.53 -5.15
N GLN A 152 -9.92 -8.76 -6.22
CA GLN A 152 -11.19 -8.08 -6.51
C GLN A 152 -12.34 -9.07 -6.78
N ARG A 153 -12.06 -10.13 -7.54
CA ARG A 153 -13.03 -11.20 -7.82
C ARG A 153 -13.38 -11.96 -6.54
N TYR A 154 -12.37 -12.29 -5.72
CA TYR A 154 -12.56 -12.93 -4.43
C TYR A 154 -13.45 -12.10 -3.50
N ASN A 155 -13.15 -10.82 -3.34
CA ASN A 155 -13.94 -9.91 -2.51
C ASN A 155 -15.37 -9.76 -3.02
N SER A 156 -15.58 -9.79 -4.34
CA SER A 156 -16.93 -9.78 -4.94
C SER A 156 -17.69 -11.08 -4.62
N ALA A 157 -17.07 -12.24 -4.81
CA ALA A 157 -17.67 -13.54 -4.49
C ALA A 157 -17.99 -13.66 -2.98
N LEU A 158 -17.05 -13.21 -2.12
CA LEU A 158 -17.23 -13.18 -0.66
C LEU A 158 -18.44 -12.31 -0.26
N LYS A 159 -18.59 -11.15 -0.91
CA LYS A 159 -19.75 -10.26 -0.67
C LYS A 159 -21.06 -10.92 -1.06
N GLN A 160 -21.10 -11.65 -2.19
CA GLN A 160 -22.31 -12.36 -2.64
C GLN A 160 -22.64 -13.53 -1.71
N ARG A 161 -21.65 -14.36 -1.34
CA ARG A 161 -21.85 -15.42 -0.36
C ARG A 161 -22.37 -14.87 0.97
N ASN A 162 -21.76 -13.80 1.48
CA ASN A 162 -22.19 -13.16 2.72
C ASN A 162 -23.61 -12.54 2.61
N ALA A 163 -24.03 -12.10 1.43
CA ALA A 163 -25.41 -11.66 1.22
C ALA A 163 -26.41 -12.81 1.35
N LEU A 164 -26.09 -14.00 0.79
CA LEU A 164 -26.92 -15.19 0.95
C LEU A 164 -26.99 -15.65 2.42
N LEU A 165 -25.85 -15.67 3.12
CA LEU A 165 -25.80 -16.08 4.52
C LEU A 165 -26.66 -15.22 5.47
N LYS A 166 -26.97 -13.97 5.07
CA LYS A 166 -27.86 -13.09 5.84
C LYS A 166 -29.36 -13.38 5.60
N GLU A 167 -29.69 -14.13 4.56
CA GLU A 167 -31.05 -14.47 4.18
C GLU A 167 -31.19 -16.00 4.04
N PRO A 168 -31.02 -16.78 5.14
CA PRO A 168 -30.94 -18.25 5.07
C PRO A 168 -32.16 -18.90 4.41
N ASP A 169 -33.35 -18.32 4.60
CA ASP A 169 -34.60 -18.84 4.02
C ASP A 169 -34.65 -18.75 2.49
N ARG A 170 -33.75 -17.99 1.87
CA ARG A 170 -33.64 -17.83 0.41
C ARG A 170 -32.57 -18.70 -0.23
N ILE A 171 -31.84 -19.47 0.57
CA ILE A 171 -30.76 -20.33 0.06
C ILE A 171 -31.37 -21.56 -0.56
N GLY A 172 -31.31 -21.65 -1.90
CA GLY A 172 -31.67 -22.87 -2.65
C GLY A 172 -30.53 -23.89 -2.74
N PRO A 173 -30.82 -25.12 -3.14
CA PRO A 173 -29.79 -26.12 -3.34
C PRO A 173 -28.71 -25.68 -4.32
N GLY A 174 -27.44 -25.91 -4.00
CA GLY A 174 -26.29 -25.59 -4.83
C GLY A 174 -25.87 -24.09 -4.84
N MET A 175 -26.63 -23.21 -4.20
CA MET A 175 -26.31 -21.77 -4.25
C MET A 175 -25.04 -21.40 -3.46
N LEU A 176 -24.83 -21.98 -2.29
CA LEU A 176 -23.61 -21.76 -1.52
C LEU A 176 -22.43 -22.48 -2.15
N GLU A 177 -22.63 -23.68 -2.62
CA GLU A 177 -21.61 -24.50 -3.27
C GLU A 177 -20.98 -23.78 -4.45
N THR A 178 -21.76 -23.09 -5.28
CA THR A 178 -21.25 -22.28 -6.40
C THR A 178 -20.30 -21.17 -5.93
N TRP A 179 -20.61 -20.51 -4.82
CA TRP A 179 -19.73 -19.49 -4.25
C TRP A 179 -18.54 -20.11 -3.53
N ASP A 180 -18.71 -21.26 -2.88
CA ASP A 180 -17.64 -22.00 -2.22
C ASP A 180 -16.57 -22.42 -3.24
N GLU A 181 -16.96 -22.94 -4.42
CA GLU A 181 -16.04 -23.26 -5.52
C GLU A 181 -15.30 -22.03 -6.04
N GLN A 182 -16.00 -20.92 -6.27
CA GLN A 182 -15.38 -19.68 -6.74
C GLN A 182 -14.41 -19.10 -5.73
N LEU A 183 -14.79 -19.10 -4.45
CA LEU A 183 -13.91 -18.62 -3.37
C LEU A 183 -12.68 -19.51 -3.23
N SER A 184 -12.83 -20.83 -3.39
CA SER A 184 -11.71 -21.77 -3.28
C SER A 184 -10.71 -21.61 -4.42
N ALA A 185 -11.19 -21.46 -5.66
CA ALA A 185 -10.30 -21.23 -6.81
C ALA A 185 -9.54 -19.91 -6.70
N LEU A 186 -10.23 -18.82 -6.35
CA LEU A 186 -9.59 -17.52 -6.19
C LEU A 186 -8.74 -17.44 -4.92
N GLY A 187 -9.14 -18.15 -3.87
CA GLY A 187 -8.41 -18.23 -2.61
C GLY A 187 -7.08 -18.95 -2.75
N GLU A 188 -7.02 -20.00 -3.57
CA GLU A 188 -5.78 -20.70 -3.90
C GLU A 188 -4.75 -19.74 -4.53
N GLU A 189 -5.16 -18.98 -5.58
CA GLU A 189 -4.29 -17.99 -6.22
C GLU A 189 -3.76 -16.97 -5.19
N ILE A 190 -4.63 -16.44 -4.32
CA ILE A 190 -4.27 -15.44 -3.31
C ILE A 190 -3.30 -16.00 -2.27
N VAL A 191 -3.54 -17.21 -1.76
CA VAL A 191 -2.68 -17.82 -0.73
C VAL A 191 -1.30 -18.13 -1.31
N MET A 192 -1.22 -18.65 -2.53
CA MET A 192 0.07 -18.91 -3.21
C MET A 192 0.89 -17.63 -3.37
N ASP A 193 0.29 -16.57 -3.91
CA ASP A 193 0.97 -15.28 -4.10
C ASP A 193 1.45 -14.69 -2.76
N ARG A 194 0.67 -14.83 -1.69
CA ARG A 194 1.04 -14.37 -0.34
C ARG A 194 2.16 -15.18 0.27
N CYS A 195 2.20 -16.50 0.08
CA CYS A 195 3.31 -17.34 0.51
C CYS A 195 4.61 -16.87 -0.13
N GLU A 196 4.64 -16.75 -1.45
CA GLU A 196 5.83 -16.32 -2.20
C GLU A 196 6.28 -14.91 -1.76
N PHE A 197 5.36 -13.98 -1.61
CA PHE A 197 5.66 -12.62 -1.15
C PHE A 197 6.29 -12.60 0.24
N ILE A 198 5.70 -13.30 1.21
CA ILE A 198 6.20 -13.27 2.60
C ILE A 198 7.53 -14.01 2.71
N ASP A 199 7.75 -15.09 1.98
CA ASP A 199 9.05 -15.80 1.94
C ASP A 199 10.16 -14.89 1.42
N GLY A 200 9.93 -14.17 0.30
CA GLY A 200 10.88 -13.20 -0.22
C GLY A 200 11.11 -12.03 0.74
N LEU A 201 10.02 -11.43 1.25
CA LEU A 201 10.09 -10.29 2.14
C LEU A 201 10.78 -10.63 3.47
N SER A 202 10.53 -11.81 4.05
CA SER A 202 11.09 -12.23 5.34
C SER A 202 12.61 -12.32 5.31
N THR A 203 13.17 -12.82 4.21
CA THR A 203 14.63 -12.92 4.01
C THR A 203 15.28 -11.54 3.98
N ILE A 204 14.72 -10.62 3.19
CA ILE A 204 15.22 -9.25 3.09
C ILE A 204 15.07 -8.52 4.43
N ALA A 205 13.92 -8.69 5.10
CA ALA A 205 13.64 -8.05 6.38
C ALA A 205 14.57 -8.49 7.50
N TYR A 206 14.92 -9.77 7.52
CA TYR A 206 15.89 -10.31 8.46
C TYR A 206 17.26 -9.64 8.33
N ASP A 207 17.80 -9.54 7.11
CA ASP A 207 19.13 -8.98 6.86
C ASP A 207 19.15 -7.47 7.14
N LEU A 208 18.11 -6.74 6.70
CA LEU A 208 17.98 -5.31 6.98
C LEU A 208 17.86 -5.03 8.48
N HIS A 209 17.01 -5.75 9.19
CA HIS A 209 16.86 -5.57 10.63
C HIS A 209 18.13 -5.88 11.41
N LYS A 210 18.86 -6.92 10.99
CA LYS A 210 20.16 -7.26 11.55
C LYS A 210 21.17 -6.13 11.37
N SER A 211 21.19 -5.47 10.20
CA SER A 211 22.07 -4.32 9.95
C SER A 211 21.70 -3.13 10.85
N ILE A 212 20.40 -2.83 10.97
CA ILE A 212 19.87 -1.72 11.78
C ILE A 212 20.19 -1.91 13.27
N THR A 213 20.06 -3.12 13.78
CA THR A 213 20.22 -3.41 15.20
C THR A 213 21.63 -3.82 15.59
N GLY A 214 22.56 -3.93 14.62
CA GLY A 214 23.91 -4.48 14.84
C GLY A 214 23.86 -5.94 15.27
N GLY A 215 22.88 -6.70 14.81
CA GLY A 215 22.70 -8.13 15.10
C GLY A 215 22.18 -8.46 16.51
N ARG A 216 21.72 -7.45 17.25
CA ARG A 216 21.18 -7.64 18.63
C ARG A 216 19.82 -8.30 18.67
N GLU A 217 19.03 -8.13 17.61
CA GLU A 217 17.66 -8.64 17.48
C GLU A 217 17.51 -9.34 16.14
N ARG A 218 16.71 -10.41 16.12
CA ARG A 218 16.35 -11.15 14.92
C ARG A 218 14.89 -10.88 14.60
N LEU A 219 14.61 -10.22 13.47
CA LEU A 219 13.24 -10.02 12.98
C LEU A 219 12.80 -11.29 12.23
N GLU A 220 11.65 -11.78 12.58
CA GLU A 220 11.00 -12.94 11.98
C GLU A 220 9.64 -12.49 11.46
N ILE A 221 9.40 -12.72 10.16
CA ILE A 221 8.12 -12.43 9.50
C ILE A 221 7.62 -13.76 8.95
N VAL A 222 6.41 -14.15 9.34
CA VAL A 222 5.83 -15.44 8.99
C VAL A 222 4.42 -15.22 8.45
N TYR A 223 4.08 -15.86 7.35
CA TYR A 223 2.70 -15.90 6.88
C TYR A 223 1.89 -16.84 7.76
N GLU A 224 0.76 -16.37 8.23
CA GLU A 224 -0.21 -17.10 9.06
C GLU A 224 -1.51 -17.27 8.27
N PRO A 225 -1.57 -18.22 7.31
CA PRO A 225 -2.76 -18.47 6.52
C PRO A 225 -3.86 -19.11 7.36
N ASP A 226 -5.11 -18.76 7.06
CA ASP A 226 -6.28 -19.47 7.60
C ASP A 226 -6.49 -20.84 6.94
N ILE A 227 -6.01 -20.99 5.70
CA ILE A 227 -6.04 -22.25 4.93
C ILE A 227 -4.60 -22.72 4.77
N ASP A 228 -4.32 -23.94 5.24
CA ASP A 228 -2.98 -24.53 5.17
C ASP A 228 -2.52 -24.70 3.72
N PRO A 229 -1.43 -24.03 3.28
CA PRO A 229 -0.92 -24.15 1.92
C PRO A 229 -0.27 -25.51 1.64
N GLU A 230 0.11 -26.26 2.68
CA GLU A 230 0.71 -27.59 2.58
C GLU A 230 -0.31 -28.74 2.77
N ASP A 231 -1.61 -28.45 2.80
CA ASP A 231 -2.66 -29.48 2.91
C ASP A 231 -2.51 -30.51 1.78
N PRO A 232 -2.56 -31.83 2.07
CA PRO A 232 -2.40 -32.88 1.06
C PRO A 232 -3.41 -32.84 -0.11
N GLU A 233 -4.54 -32.19 0.07
CA GLU A 233 -5.56 -32.00 -0.97
C GLU A 233 -5.37 -30.72 -1.79
N GLY A 234 -4.30 -29.98 -1.51
CA GLY A 234 -4.04 -28.68 -2.06
C GLY A 234 -4.93 -27.57 -1.45
N ILE A 235 -4.54 -26.35 -1.68
CA ILE A 235 -5.21 -25.16 -1.09
C ILE A 235 -6.70 -25.12 -1.50
N TYR A 236 -7.02 -25.40 -2.76
CA TYR A 236 -8.40 -25.42 -3.25
C TYR A 236 -9.26 -26.44 -2.48
N GLY A 237 -8.77 -27.67 -2.33
CA GLY A 237 -9.49 -28.73 -1.61
C GLY A 237 -9.63 -28.44 -0.11
N ALA A 238 -8.55 -27.94 0.50
CA ALA A 238 -8.55 -27.53 1.91
C ALA A 238 -9.57 -26.41 2.16
N MET A 239 -9.66 -25.44 1.25
CA MET A 239 -10.59 -24.33 1.37
C MET A 239 -12.05 -24.76 1.19
N LEU A 240 -12.36 -25.63 0.22
CA LEU A 240 -13.69 -26.21 0.08
C LEU A 240 -14.14 -26.92 1.36
N LYS A 241 -13.25 -27.74 1.95
CA LYS A 241 -13.52 -28.42 3.22
C LYS A 241 -13.71 -27.43 4.37
N ALA A 242 -12.91 -26.37 4.43
CA ALA A 242 -13.03 -25.35 5.49
C ALA A 242 -14.38 -24.62 5.39
N LEU A 243 -14.81 -24.24 4.18
CA LEU A 243 -16.10 -23.59 3.94
C LEU A 243 -17.29 -24.53 4.26
N ASP A 244 -17.19 -25.80 3.93
CA ASP A 244 -18.23 -26.79 4.29
C ASP A 244 -18.31 -26.99 5.81
N ARG A 245 -17.18 -27.16 6.49
CA ARG A 245 -17.13 -27.33 7.95
C ARG A 245 -17.65 -26.09 8.69
N SER A 246 -17.36 -24.90 8.18
CA SER A 246 -17.78 -23.62 8.81
C SER A 246 -19.23 -23.26 8.47
N ARG A 247 -19.91 -23.95 7.55
CA ARG A 247 -21.23 -23.57 7.01
C ARG A 247 -22.28 -23.28 8.08
N ALA A 248 -22.38 -24.11 9.11
CA ALA A 248 -23.36 -23.92 10.18
C ALA A 248 -23.07 -22.65 11.00
N GLU A 249 -21.80 -22.35 11.24
CA GLU A 249 -21.35 -21.14 11.94
C GLU A 249 -21.53 -19.90 11.06
N ASP A 250 -21.22 -20.00 9.76
CA ASP A 250 -21.40 -18.93 8.77
C ASP A 250 -22.88 -18.52 8.69
N LEU A 251 -23.80 -19.50 8.63
CA LEU A 251 -25.25 -19.25 8.65
C LEU A 251 -25.68 -18.56 9.94
N ARG A 252 -25.13 -18.98 11.08
CA ARG A 252 -25.45 -18.37 12.37
C ARG A 252 -24.93 -16.92 12.48
N ARG A 253 -23.74 -16.65 11.92
CA ARG A 253 -23.11 -15.33 11.98
C ARG A 253 -23.53 -14.38 10.86
N GLY A 254 -24.03 -14.92 9.74
CA GLY A 254 -24.37 -14.16 8.53
C GLY A 254 -23.15 -13.69 7.73
N PHE A 255 -21.98 -14.35 7.90
CA PHE A 255 -20.78 -14.07 7.13
C PHE A 255 -19.82 -15.27 7.11
N THR A 256 -18.96 -15.31 6.09
CA THR A 256 -17.94 -16.36 5.87
C THR A 256 -16.82 -16.24 6.90
N THR A 257 -16.48 -17.35 7.54
CA THR A 257 -15.48 -17.41 8.62
C THR A 257 -14.18 -18.10 8.23
N ALA A 258 -14.07 -18.67 7.05
CA ALA A 258 -12.88 -19.36 6.54
C ALA A 258 -12.40 -18.74 5.22
N GLY A 259 -11.08 -18.64 5.02
CA GLY A 259 -10.42 -18.20 3.79
C GLY A 259 -9.46 -17.03 3.94
N PRO A 260 -8.76 -16.61 2.86
CA PRO A 260 -7.65 -15.66 2.91
C PRO A 260 -8.00 -14.25 3.44
N HIS A 261 -9.27 -13.89 3.54
CA HIS A 261 -9.71 -12.68 4.23
C HIS A 261 -9.55 -12.77 5.77
N ARG A 262 -9.08 -13.92 6.30
CA ARG A 262 -8.76 -14.18 7.71
C ARG A 262 -7.28 -14.29 8.00
N ASP A 263 -6.45 -14.40 6.98
CA ASP A 263 -5.00 -14.53 7.13
C ASP A 263 -4.38 -13.41 7.96
N ASP A 264 -3.18 -13.70 8.45
CA ASP A 264 -2.37 -12.72 9.16
C ASP A 264 -0.87 -12.83 8.77
N ILE A 265 -0.07 -11.91 9.28
CA ILE A 265 1.38 -11.94 9.28
C ILE A 265 1.85 -11.93 10.73
N GLY A 266 2.54 -12.97 11.15
CA GLY A 266 3.27 -13.00 12.42
C GLY A 266 4.53 -12.15 12.31
N ILE A 267 4.75 -11.25 13.26
CA ILE A 267 5.95 -10.41 13.35
C ILE A 267 6.56 -10.60 14.73
N ALA A 268 7.74 -11.24 14.78
CA ALA A 268 8.42 -11.53 16.04
C ALA A 268 9.86 -10.98 16.06
N LEU A 269 10.36 -10.66 17.24
CA LEU A 269 11.76 -10.36 17.51
C LEU A 269 12.34 -11.44 18.40
N SER A 270 13.28 -12.21 17.84
CA SER A 270 13.93 -13.34 18.54
C SER A 270 12.90 -14.28 19.20
N GLY A 271 11.85 -14.64 18.43
CA GLY A 271 10.78 -15.54 18.85
C GLY A 271 9.69 -14.89 19.75
N ILE A 272 9.75 -13.58 20.00
CA ILE A 272 8.77 -12.87 20.85
C ILE A 272 7.90 -11.98 19.98
N ASP A 273 6.56 -12.14 20.06
CA ASP A 273 5.60 -11.32 19.34
C ASP A 273 5.78 -9.82 19.61
N VAL A 274 6.08 -9.06 18.55
CA VAL A 274 6.40 -7.63 18.66
C VAL A 274 5.17 -6.79 19.03
N ARG A 275 4.00 -7.17 18.53
CA ARG A 275 2.76 -6.45 18.78
C ARG A 275 2.44 -6.42 20.28
N THR A 276 2.56 -7.56 20.94
CA THR A 276 2.18 -7.73 22.34
C THR A 276 3.28 -7.26 23.29
N PHE A 277 4.52 -7.67 23.04
CA PHE A 277 5.61 -7.54 24.01
C PHE A 277 6.71 -6.56 23.59
N GLY A 278 6.74 -6.13 22.32
CA GLY A 278 7.76 -5.21 21.83
C GLY A 278 7.68 -3.82 22.48
N SER A 279 8.83 -3.27 22.86
CA SER A 279 8.94 -1.86 23.25
C SER A 279 8.58 -0.92 22.10
N GLN A 280 8.30 0.36 22.39
CA GLN A 280 8.01 1.34 21.33
C GLN A 280 9.17 1.48 20.33
N GLY A 281 10.42 1.44 20.81
CA GLY A 281 11.61 1.46 19.96
C GLY A 281 11.70 0.24 19.05
N GLN A 282 11.43 -0.96 19.58
CA GLN A 282 11.40 -2.21 18.81
C GLN A 282 10.30 -2.20 17.75
N LYS A 283 9.09 -1.75 18.08
CA LYS A 283 7.97 -1.61 17.14
C LYS A 283 8.33 -0.66 15.99
N ARG A 284 8.94 0.49 16.30
CA ARG A 284 9.40 1.45 15.27
C ARG A 284 10.49 0.87 14.39
N THR A 285 11.46 0.14 14.97
CA THR A 285 12.54 -0.49 14.20
C THR A 285 11.99 -1.60 13.31
N ALA A 286 11.08 -2.43 13.82
CA ALA A 286 10.44 -3.49 13.04
C ALA A 286 9.62 -2.92 11.87
N ALA A 287 8.83 -1.86 12.11
CA ALA A 287 8.06 -1.19 11.06
C ALA A 287 8.98 -0.58 9.98
N LEU A 288 10.07 0.09 10.39
CA LEU A 288 11.05 0.62 9.46
C LEU A 288 11.73 -0.48 8.65
N SER A 289 12.15 -1.58 9.30
CA SER A 289 12.75 -2.73 8.61
C SER A 289 11.81 -3.33 7.57
N LEU A 290 10.53 -3.48 7.93
CA LEU A 290 9.49 -3.99 7.03
C LEU A 290 9.30 -3.08 5.80
N LYS A 291 9.24 -1.78 6.01
CA LYS A 291 9.09 -0.79 4.91
C LYS A 291 10.34 -0.69 4.03
N LEU A 292 11.52 -0.81 4.59
CA LEU A 292 12.76 -0.89 3.80
C LEU A 292 12.86 -2.20 3.02
N SER A 293 12.32 -3.28 3.57
CA SER A 293 12.26 -4.58 2.88
C SER A 293 11.31 -4.55 1.70
N GLU A 294 10.17 -3.89 1.84
CA GLU A 294 9.23 -3.62 0.76
C GLU A 294 9.92 -2.90 -0.41
N LEU A 295 10.69 -1.84 -0.12
CA LEU A 295 11.45 -1.11 -1.12
C LEU A 295 12.45 -2.01 -1.85
N ALA A 296 13.19 -2.83 -1.11
CA ALA A 296 14.18 -3.74 -1.67
C ALA A 296 13.50 -4.84 -2.52
N PHE A 297 12.40 -5.40 -2.03
CA PHE A 297 11.60 -6.42 -2.71
C PHE A 297 11.05 -5.90 -4.05
N ILE A 298 10.46 -4.69 -4.07
CA ILE A 298 9.94 -4.10 -5.33
C ILE A 298 11.07 -3.90 -6.33
N ARG A 299 12.25 -3.41 -5.88
CA ARG A 299 13.43 -3.23 -6.75
C ARG A 299 13.86 -4.54 -7.39
N GLU A 300 13.87 -5.62 -6.62
CA GLU A 300 14.26 -6.94 -7.09
C GLU A 300 13.27 -7.49 -8.12
N ILE A 301 11.96 -7.47 -7.81
CA ILE A 301 10.92 -8.02 -8.68
C ILE A 301 10.70 -7.19 -9.96
N LYS A 302 10.82 -5.85 -9.86
CA LYS A 302 10.56 -4.95 -11.01
C LYS A 302 11.82 -4.57 -11.77
N GLU A 303 13.00 -4.92 -11.25
CA GLU A 303 14.31 -4.47 -11.79
C GLU A 303 14.37 -2.95 -11.99
N GLU A 304 13.58 -2.22 -11.19
CA GLU A 304 13.43 -0.78 -11.26
C GLU A 304 13.11 -0.21 -9.87
N ALA A 305 13.72 0.93 -9.52
CA ALA A 305 13.45 1.59 -8.26
C ALA A 305 12.05 2.23 -8.26
N PRO A 306 11.20 1.99 -7.24
CA PRO A 306 9.92 2.68 -7.09
C PRO A 306 10.13 4.14 -6.72
N VAL A 307 9.08 4.95 -6.84
CA VAL A 307 9.03 6.30 -6.28
C VAL A 307 8.82 6.22 -4.77
N LEU A 308 9.62 6.96 -4.01
CA LEU A 308 9.49 7.03 -2.56
C LEU A 308 8.67 8.23 -2.13
N ILE A 309 7.81 8.04 -1.16
CA ILE A 309 7.10 9.09 -0.44
C ILE A 309 7.51 9.02 1.03
N LEU A 310 8.05 10.12 1.56
CA LEU A 310 8.37 10.28 2.98
C LEU A 310 7.50 11.41 3.54
N ASP A 311 6.37 11.06 4.16
CA ASP A 311 5.45 12.06 4.69
C ASP A 311 5.69 12.28 6.20
N ASP A 312 6.43 13.33 6.52
CA ASP A 312 6.78 13.80 7.88
C ASP A 312 7.54 12.79 8.77
N VAL A 313 8.08 11.70 8.17
CA VAL A 313 8.67 10.55 8.88
C VAL A 313 10.02 10.89 9.50
N LEU A 314 10.84 11.73 8.86
CA LEU A 314 12.21 12.00 9.33
C LEU A 314 12.25 12.62 10.72
N SER A 315 11.23 13.37 11.11
CA SER A 315 11.13 13.97 12.44
C SER A 315 10.89 12.94 13.56
N GLU A 316 10.43 11.75 13.22
CA GLU A 316 10.14 10.66 14.17
C GLU A 316 11.28 9.65 14.35
N LEU A 317 12.31 9.75 13.49
CA LEU A 317 13.45 8.83 13.50
C LEU A 317 14.66 9.46 14.19
N ASP A 318 15.41 8.63 14.94
CA ASP A 318 16.74 8.99 15.42
C ASP A 318 17.77 9.05 14.27
N GLU A 319 18.94 9.62 14.54
CA GLU A 319 19.99 9.84 13.52
C GLU A 319 20.41 8.55 12.80
N GLY A 320 20.52 7.43 13.53
CA GLY A 320 20.92 6.14 12.94
C GLY A 320 19.88 5.62 11.95
N ARG A 321 18.59 5.68 12.30
CA ARG A 321 17.49 5.27 11.41
C ARG A 321 17.32 6.24 10.23
N GLN A 322 17.50 7.56 10.45
CA GLN A 322 17.51 8.54 9.36
C GLN A 322 18.60 8.22 8.34
N GLN A 323 19.82 7.90 8.78
CA GLN A 323 20.94 7.56 7.89
C GLN A 323 20.61 6.33 7.03
N LEU A 324 20.07 5.27 7.61
CA LEU A 324 19.68 4.06 6.88
C LEU A 324 18.58 4.33 5.84
N LEU A 325 17.57 5.11 6.22
CA LEU A 325 16.53 5.51 5.29
C LEU A 325 17.12 6.31 4.13
N MET A 326 18.04 7.25 4.42
CA MET A 326 18.72 8.05 3.39
C MET A 326 19.59 7.20 2.46
N GLU A 327 20.26 6.18 2.98
CA GLU A 327 21.03 5.24 2.15
C GLU A 327 20.13 4.46 1.19
N SER A 328 18.95 4.08 1.65
CA SER A 328 17.96 3.37 0.82
C SER A 328 17.30 4.23 -0.25
N MET A 329 17.33 5.58 -0.08
CA MET A 329 16.79 6.54 -1.05
C MET A 329 17.72 6.75 -2.26
N LYS A 330 18.97 6.30 -2.20
CA LYS A 330 19.89 6.37 -3.34
C LYS A 330 19.23 5.64 -4.52
N ASP A 331 19.30 6.25 -5.69
CA ASP A 331 18.73 5.73 -6.94
C ASP A 331 17.18 5.72 -7.02
N CYS A 332 16.48 6.34 -6.03
CA CYS A 332 15.05 6.55 -6.09
C CYS A 332 14.72 8.04 -6.33
N GLN A 333 13.67 8.30 -7.08
CA GLN A 333 12.99 9.56 -6.95
C GLN A 333 12.21 9.58 -5.64
N CYS A 334 12.43 10.60 -4.82
CA CYS A 334 11.83 10.73 -3.51
C CYS A 334 11.06 12.04 -3.37
N PHE A 335 9.83 11.97 -2.87
CA PHE A 335 9.03 13.10 -2.41
C PHE A 335 9.04 13.12 -0.89
N LEU A 336 9.65 14.12 -0.31
CA LEU A 336 9.81 14.24 1.13
C LEU A 336 9.10 15.49 1.64
N THR A 337 8.18 15.35 2.58
CA THR A 337 7.54 16.46 3.26
C THR A 337 8.21 16.76 4.59
N CYS A 338 8.41 18.02 4.90
CA CYS A 338 8.96 18.47 6.19
C CYS A 338 8.53 19.90 6.52
N THR A 339 8.72 20.28 7.78
CA THR A 339 8.47 21.65 8.24
C THR A 339 9.70 22.55 8.10
N SER A 340 10.93 21.99 8.07
CA SER A 340 12.18 22.73 8.03
C SER A 340 13.25 22.00 7.22
N LEU A 341 14.03 22.76 6.46
CA LEU A 341 15.20 22.24 5.74
C LEU A 341 16.41 21.96 6.65
N GLU A 342 16.44 22.51 7.85
CA GLU A 342 17.61 22.37 8.73
C GLU A 342 17.85 20.91 9.12
N GLY A 343 16.78 20.16 9.39
CA GLY A 343 16.86 18.73 9.67
C GLY A 343 17.45 17.94 8.51
N LEU A 344 17.05 18.25 7.28
CA LEU A 344 17.54 17.59 6.05
C LEU A 344 19.02 17.88 5.79
N LYS A 345 19.45 19.12 5.98
CA LYS A 345 20.85 19.52 5.83
C LYS A 345 21.76 18.85 6.86
N ARG A 346 21.32 18.74 8.13
CA ARG A 346 22.05 18.00 9.18
C ARG A 346 22.17 16.53 8.85
N ALA A 347 21.14 15.95 8.25
CA ALA A 347 21.12 14.58 7.78
C ALA A 347 21.97 14.33 6.52
N GLY A 348 22.68 15.35 5.99
CA GLY A 348 23.59 15.21 4.85
C GLY A 348 22.93 15.24 3.47
N LEU A 349 21.64 15.59 3.39
CA LEU A 349 20.90 15.74 2.13
C LEU A 349 21.20 17.12 1.51
N GLY A 350 22.30 17.21 0.75
CA GLY A 350 22.74 18.48 0.13
C GLY A 350 22.23 18.71 -1.29
N ASN A 351 21.97 17.66 -2.05
CA ASN A 351 21.53 17.74 -3.44
C ASN A 351 20.05 17.37 -3.56
N MET A 352 19.18 18.37 -3.36
CA MET A 352 17.72 18.17 -3.42
C MET A 352 17.06 19.33 -4.16
N LYS A 353 15.96 19.06 -4.82
CA LYS A 353 15.07 20.08 -5.36
C LYS A 353 14.09 20.50 -4.27
N VAL A 354 14.05 21.79 -3.95
CA VAL A 354 13.21 22.29 -2.87
C VAL A 354 11.97 22.96 -3.44
N PHE A 355 10.83 22.68 -2.83
CA PHE A 355 9.55 23.32 -3.13
C PHE A 355 8.96 23.89 -1.85
N ARG A 356 8.64 25.18 -1.85
CA ARG A 356 7.94 25.82 -0.73
C ARG A 356 6.43 25.73 -0.92
N CYS A 357 5.78 25.13 0.07
CA CYS A 357 4.33 25.01 0.13
C CYS A 357 3.77 26.06 1.10
N LYS A 358 2.87 26.93 0.62
CA LYS A 358 2.22 27.97 1.43
C LYS A 358 0.83 28.28 0.85
N GLY A 359 -0.21 28.22 1.70
CA GLY A 359 -1.57 28.61 1.33
C GLY A 359 -2.17 27.84 0.14
N GLY A 360 -1.76 26.58 -0.10
CA GLY A 360 -2.19 25.81 -1.26
C GLY A 360 -1.48 26.16 -2.57
N GLU A 361 -0.39 26.92 -2.49
CA GLU A 361 0.55 27.14 -3.60
C GLU A 361 1.88 26.44 -3.32
N MET A 362 2.56 26.01 -4.37
CA MET A 362 3.87 25.37 -4.27
C MET A 362 4.81 25.94 -5.32
N LEU A 363 5.90 26.54 -4.87
CA LEU A 363 6.88 27.21 -5.73
C LEU A 363 8.27 26.57 -5.56
N PRO A 364 9.04 26.40 -6.65
CA PRO A 364 10.44 25.98 -6.55
C PRO A 364 11.26 27.08 -5.87
N GLU A 365 12.24 26.66 -5.05
CA GLU A 365 13.21 27.55 -4.38
C GLU A 365 14.51 27.63 -5.16
#